data_74aaf35ebe1b484096f9e673832bc12f
#
_entry.id   74aaf35ebe1b484096f9e673832bc12f
#
_cell.length_a   1.000
_cell.length_b   1.000
_cell.length_c   1.000
_cell.angle_alpha   90.00
_cell.angle_beta   90.00
_cell.angle_gamma   90.00
#
_symmetry.space_group_name_H-M   'P 1'
#
loop_
_entity.id
_entity.type
_entity.pdbx_description
1 polymer ?
#
loop_
_entity_poly.entity_id
_entity_poly.type
_entity_poly.pdbx_seq_one_letter_code
_entity_poly.pdbx_strand_id
1 'polypeptide(L)'
;MALPYRRFGRTNINMPILSLGGMRFQKSWDQLNLAEISSKDQNKVNKILNLAEQYGFNHIETARHYGTSELQIGEAIKGINKNLNIIQTKIPPNENISIFQEELKLSFEKLGVKKIDLLAIHGINTSEHLHHAIKEGGCVDVLRKWQKEKLISHIGFSTHGTLSLIEKAICTNKFDFINLHWYFINQNNSRAIELAKKYDLGVFIISPTDKGGHLYSPSEKFLKICRPIHPIVFNDLFCLQNKDVHTISVGISKETDFDFHLEAVSLLPKVDEYVPRILDKFKHESIKCLGLEWHNCWYENLPKWEETPGNINIPVLIWLSNLVDAWDMEDFARSRYQLLGNGSHWFPGNNANYIDINVKEKELLYSLKNHINPERVIHKLRTLKDKYGGKEISRLTVI
;
A
#
# COMPACT_ATOMS: atom_id res chain seq x y z
N MET A 1 -20.31 -16.95 5.51
CA MET A 1 -19.20 -17.68 4.83
C MET A 1 -17.98 -17.54 5.74
N ALA A 2 -17.24 -18.62 6.03
CA ALA A 2 -16.00 -18.52 6.79
C ALA A 2 -14.88 -18.06 5.85
N LEU A 3 -14.05 -17.09 6.29
CA LEU A 3 -12.87 -16.67 5.54
C LEU A 3 -11.86 -17.83 5.49
N PRO A 4 -11.22 -18.08 4.34
CA PRO A 4 -10.03 -18.93 4.29
C PRO A 4 -8.86 -18.31 5.04
N TYR A 5 -7.95 -19.17 5.51
CA TYR A 5 -6.76 -18.78 6.25
C TYR A 5 -5.49 -19.31 5.58
N ARG A 6 -4.38 -18.62 5.77
CA ARG A 6 -3.05 -19.03 5.33
C ARG A 6 -2.05 -18.93 6.48
N ARG A 7 -1.07 -19.84 6.52
CA ARG A 7 0.06 -19.74 7.43
C ARG A 7 0.87 -18.49 7.09
N PHE A 8 1.00 -17.56 8.01
CA PHE A 8 1.65 -16.25 7.79
C PHE A 8 3.17 -16.35 7.97
N GLY A 9 3.84 -17.00 7.03
CA GLY A 9 5.28 -17.21 7.06
C GLY A 9 5.76 -17.83 8.39
N ARG A 10 6.99 -17.51 8.79
CA ARG A 10 7.63 -18.01 10.01
C ARG A 10 6.93 -17.62 11.32
N THR A 11 5.97 -16.67 11.26
CA THR A 11 5.15 -16.35 12.44
C THR A 11 4.29 -17.52 12.88
N ASN A 12 3.97 -18.44 11.96
CA ASN A 12 3.02 -19.55 12.11
C ASN A 12 1.61 -19.13 12.54
N ILE A 13 1.29 -17.83 12.45
CA ILE A 13 -0.08 -17.35 12.66
C ILE A 13 -0.96 -17.89 11.53
N ASN A 14 -2.13 -18.41 11.90
CA ASN A 14 -3.19 -18.72 10.95
C ASN A 14 -3.91 -17.41 10.59
N MET A 15 -3.51 -16.77 9.49
CA MET A 15 -3.92 -15.44 9.07
C MET A 15 -5.10 -15.52 8.10
N PRO A 16 -6.20 -14.76 8.32
CA PRO A 16 -7.27 -14.68 7.34
C PRO A 16 -6.75 -14.04 6.05
N ILE A 17 -7.25 -14.47 4.90
CA ILE A 17 -6.82 -13.89 3.62
C ILE A 17 -7.26 -12.43 3.42
N LEU A 18 -8.23 -11.96 4.22
CA LEU A 18 -8.63 -10.57 4.33
C LEU A 18 -8.36 -10.06 5.75
N SER A 19 -7.70 -8.93 5.85
CA SER A 19 -7.39 -8.22 7.10
C SER A 19 -8.07 -6.87 7.12
N LEU A 20 -8.53 -6.41 8.27
CA LEU A 20 -9.21 -5.13 8.40
C LEU A 20 -8.20 -3.98 8.54
N GLY A 21 -8.20 -3.04 7.59
CA GLY A 21 -7.32 -1.87 7.59
C GLY A 21 -7.90 -0.70 8.37
N GLY A 22 -7.20 -0.26 9.41
CA GLY A 22 -7.64 0.78 10.33
C GLY A 22 -7.44 2.23 9.84
N MET A 23 -6.76 2.47 8.74
CA MET A 23 -6.48 3.83 8.26
C MET A 23 -7.76 4.64 8.00
N ARG A 24 -8.87 3.99 7.64
CA ARG A 24 -10.18 4.65 7.39
C ARG A 24 -11.01 4.87 8.64
N PHE A 25 -10.55 4.45 9.81
CA PHE A 25 -11.26 4.65 11.08
C PHE A 25 -10.93 5.98 11.73
N GLN A 26 -9.80 6.59 11.37
CA GLN A 26 -9.42 7.87 11.93
C GLN A 26 -10.45 8.95 11.65
N LYS A 27 -10.70 9.79 12.65
CA LYS A 27 -11.50 10.99 12.53
C LYS A 27 -10.64 12.22 12.22
N SER A 28 -9.42 12.26 12.72
CA SER A 28 -8.45 13.33 12.50
C SER A 28 -7.05 12.75 12.38
N TRP A 29 -6.19 13.45 11.66
CA TRP A 29 -4.75 13.19 11.67
C TRP A 29 -4.07 13.72 12.95
N ASP A 30 -4.74 14.63 13.65
CA ASP A 30 -4.25 15.16 14.93
C ASP A 30 -4.42 14.14 16.05
N GLN A 31 -3.63 14.30 17.10
CA GLN A 31 -3.69 13.48 18.29
C GLN A 31 -4.81 13.99 19.19
N LEU A 32 -6.02 13.43 19.03
CA LEU A 32 -7.17 13.74 19.85
C LEU A 32 -7.29 12.78 21.04
N ASN A 33 -8.02 13.23 22.08
CA ASN A 33 -8.47 12.39 23.17
C ASN A 33 -9.84 11.77 22.82
N LEU A 34 -10.23 10.69 23.52
CA LEU A 34 -11.48 10.00 23.24
C LEU A 34 -12.72 10.92 23.42
N ALA A 35 -12.68 11.85 24.37
CA ALA A 35 -13.75 12.83 24.59
C ALA A 35 -13.96 13.81 23.42
N GLU A 36 -12.97 13.99 22.57
CA GLU A 36 -13.02 14.86 21.38
C GLU A 36 -13.55 14.11 20.14
N ILE A 37 -13.74 12.80 20.24
CA ILE A 37 -14.30 11.96 19.17
C ILE A 37 -15.81 11.85 19.39
N SER A 38 -16.59 12.21 18.36
CA SER A 38 -18.05 12.14 18.48
C SER A 38 -18.52 10.69 18.66
N SER A 39 -19.60 10.48 19.43
CA SER A 39 -20.23 9.17 19.58
C SER A 39 -20.63 8.57 18.22
N LYS A 40 -21.01 9.41 17.25
CA LYS A 40 -21.35 8.97 15.89
C LYS A 40 -20.15 8.35 15.19
N ASP A 41 -18.97 8.99 15.27
CA ASP A 41 -17.75 8.50 14.62
C ASP A 41 -17.24 7.22 15.30
N GLN A 42 -17.29 7.16 16.64
CA GLN A 42 -16.92 5.95 17.39
C GLN A 42 -17.88 4.78 17.09
N ASN A 43 -19.20 5.03 17.07
CA ASN A 43 -20.20 4.01 16.78
C ASN A 43 -20.05 3.44 15.36
N LYS A 44 -19.60 4.24 14.40
CA LYS A 44 -19.26 3.75 13.05
C LYS A 44 -18.14 2.70 13.10
N VAL A 45 -17.07 2.98 13.84
CA VAL A 45 -15.96 2.03 14.00
C VAL A 45 -16.44 0.76 14.72
N ASN A 46 -17.17 0.90 15.82
CA ASN A 46 -17.73 -0.22 16.58
C ASN A 46 -18.57 -1.14 15.67
N LYS A 47 -19.43 -0.56 14.81
CA LYS A 47 -20.28 -1.30 13.89
C LYS A 47 -19.48 -2.06 12.85
N ILE A 48 -18.46 -1.43 12.26
CA ILE A 48 -17.59 -2.07 11.27
C ILE A 48 -16.82 -3.23 11.89
N LEU A 49 -16.26 -3.05 13.11
CA LEU A 49 -15.51 -4.11 13.78
C LEU A 49 -16.41 -5.29 14.16
N ASN A 50 -17.64 -5.04 14.64
CA ASN A 50 -18.60 -6.10 14.93
C ASN A 50 -18.98 -6.91 13.68
N LEU A 51 -19.19 -6.24 12.54
CA LEU A 51 -19.46 -6.93 11.27
C LEU A 51 -18.23 -7.72 10.77
N ALA A 52 -17.03 -7.16 10.90
CA ALA A 52 -15.79 -7.84 10.55
C ALA A 52 -15.65 -9.16 11.34
N GLU A 53 -15.90 -9.13 12.66
CA GLU A 53 -15.91 -10.34 13.50
C GLU A 53 -16.93 -11.37 13.01
N GLN A 54 -18.16 -10.94 12.71
CA GLN A 54 -19.22 -11.82 12.20
C GLN A 54 -18.85 -12.47 10.85
N TYR A 55 -18.09 -11.76 9.99
CA TYR A 55 -17.59 -12.29 8.73
C TYR A 55 -16.31 -13.13 8.86
N GLY A 56 -15.78 -13.27 10.09
CA GLY A 56 -14.61 -14.13 10.36
C GLY A 56 -13.26 -13.40 10.20
N PHE A 57 -13.24 -12.08 10.17
CA PHE A 57 -11.99 -11.34 10.30
C PHE A 57 -11.47 -11.51 11.72
N ASN A 58 -10.22 -11.95 11.87
CA ASN A 58 -9.56 -12.03 13.19
C ASN A 58 -8.31 -11.16 13.29
N HIS A 59 -7.97 -10.42 12.23
CA HIS A 59 -6.82 -9.51 12.16
C HIS A 59 -7.26 -8.09 11.86
N ILE A 60 -6.78 -7.14 12.68
CA ILE A 60 -6.92 -5.70 12.45
C ILE A 60 -5.54 -5.05 12.45
N GLU A 61 -5.28 -4.20 11.46
CA GLU A 61 -4.05 -3.43 11.35
C GLU A 61 -4.29 -1.93 11.47
N THR A 62 -3.40 -1.25 12.16
CA THR A 62 -3.36 0.21 12.27
C THR A 62 -1.92 0.71 12.24
N ALA A 63 -1.69 1.96 12.60
CA ALA A 63 -0.38 2.54 12.79
C ALA A 63 -0.44 3.74 13.74
N ARG A 64 0.67 3.99 14.45
CA ARG A 64 0.85 5.14 15.35
C ARG A 64 0.51 6.47 14.69
N HIS A 65 0.85 6.63 13.41
CA HIS A 65 0.63 7.86 12.64
C HIS A 65 -0.65 7.84 11.78
N TYR A 66 -1.63 6.98 12.11
CA TYR A 66 -2.97 7.04 11.53
C TYR A 66 -3.93 7.87 12.42
N GLY A 67 -3.46 9.02 12.91
CA GLY A 67 -4.26 9.95 13.71
C GLY A 67 -4.95 9.28 14.89
N THR A 68 -6.28 9.33 14.92
CA THR A 68 -7.11 8.76 16.00
C THR A 68 -7.36 7.26 15.88
N SER A 69 -6.84 6.57 14.86
CA SER A 69 -7.21 5.17 14.55
C SER A 69 -6.90 4.20 15.70
N GLU A 70 -5.70 4.26 16.30
CA GLU A 70 -5.36 3.39 17.45
C GLU A 70 -6.32 3.57 18.63
N LEU A 71 -6.67 4.81 18.93
CA LEU A 71 -7.58 5.16 20.02
C LEU A 71 -9.00 4.63 19.77
N GLN A 72 -9.52 4.83 18.55
CA GLN A 72 -10.86 4.37 18.17
C GLN A 72 -10.96 2.85 18.09
N ILE A 73 -9.92 2.18 17.59
CA ILE A 73 -9.82 0.72 17.61
C ILE A 73 -9.75 0.22 19.06
N GLY A 74 -8.89 0.82 19.89
CA GLY A 74 -8.73 0.46 21.30
C GLY A 74 -10.04 0.55 22.09
N GLU A 75 -10.87 1.57 21.79
CA GLU A 75 -12.19 1.69 22.40
C GLU A 75 -13.17 0.63 21.86
N ALA A 76 -13.17 0.40 20.57
CA ALA A 76 -14.09 -0.54 19.92
C ALA A 76 -13.83 -2.00 20.37
N ILE A 77 -12.57 -2.44 20.49
CA ILE A 77 -12.25 -3.83 20.86
C ILE A 77 -12.63 -4.19 22.29
N LYS A 78 -12.88 -3.21 23.19
CA LYS A 78 -13.41 -3.48 24.54
C LYS A 78 -14.80 -4.11 24.51
N GLY A 79 -15.59 -3.81 23.47
CA GLY A 79 -16.98 -4.27 23.32
C GLY A 79 -17.14 -5.51 22.41
N ILE A 80 -16.07 -6.04 21.83
CA ILE A 80 -16.11 -7.15 20.87
C ILE A 80 -15.80 -8.49 21.58
N ASN A 81 -16.51 -9.52 21.20
CA ASN A 81 -16.26 -10.90 21.63
C ASN A 81 -14.94 -11.40 21.00
N LYS A 82 -13.88 -11.44 21.69
CA LYS A 82 -12.55 -12.10 21.60
C LYS A 82 -12.04 -12.75 20.28
N ASN A 83 -12.74 -12.62 19.14
CA ASN A 83 -12.34 -13.26 17.88
C ASN A 83 -11.46 -12.35 16.99
N LEU A 84 -11.52 -11.02 17.14
CA LEU A 84 -10.53 -10.08 16.60
C LEU A 84 -9.32 -10.06 17.54
N ASN A 85 -8.48 -11.09 17.43
CA ASN A 85 -7.44 -11.38 18.41
C ASN A 85 -6.02 -11.19 17.87
N ILE A 86 -5.84 -10.84 16.58
CA ILE A 86 -4.55 -10.50 16.00
C ILE A 86 -4.51 -8.98 15.79
N ILE A 87 -3.74 -8.31 16.61
CA ILE A 87 -3.61 -6.84 16.56
C ILE A 87 -2.24 -6.49 15.97
N GLN A 88 -2.29 -5.66 14.91
CA GLN A 88 -1.11 -5.10 14.29
C GLN A 88 -1.11 -3.57 14.39
N THR A 89 0.03 -3.01 14.81
CA THR A 89 0.32 -1.58 14.61
C THR A 89 1.72 -1.36 14.06
N LYS A 90 2.05 -0.11 13.71
CA LYS A 90 3.31 0.26 13.07
C LYS A 90 3.84 1.54 13.68
N ILE A 91 5.15 1.58 13.93
CA ILE A 91 5.86 2.73 14.50
C ILE A 91 7.01 3.11 13.55
N PRO A 92 7.14 4.39 13.15
CA PRO A 92 8.24 4.82 12.31
C PRO A 92 9.60 4.56 12.94
N PRO A 93 10.63 4.21 12.16
CA PRO A 93 11.98 4.15 12.65
C PRO A 93 12.44 5.55 13.08
N ASN A 94 13.21 5.62 14.14
CA ASN A 94 13.75 6.88 14.65
C ASN A 94 15.22 6.70 15.01
N GLU A 95 16.05 7.70 14.70
CA GLU A 95 17.45 7.71 15.14
C GLU A 95 17.56 7.80 16.65
N ASN A 96 16.70 8.63 17.25
CA ASN A 96 16.58 8.73 18.71
C ASN A 96 15.69 7.61 19.24
N ILE A 97 16.33 6.64 19.87
CA ILE A 97 15.65 5.44 20.36
C ILE A 97 14.66 5.72 21.50
N SER A 98 14.87 6.80 22.27
CA SER A 98 13.94 7.20 23.33
C SER A 98 12.59 7.63 22.75
N ILE A 99 12.60 8.40 21.63
CA ILE A 99 11.38 8.79 20.91
C ILE A 99 10.66 7.54 20.40
N PHE A 100 11.39 6.60 19.79
CA PHE A 100 10.80 5.34 19.33
C PHE A 100 10.12 4.55 20.46
N GLN A 101 10.75 4.51 21.65
CA GLN A 101 10.18 3.84 22.82
C GLN A 101 8.95 4.55 23.37
N GLU A 102 8.92 5.88 23.36
CA GLU A 102 7.75 6.67 23.75
C GLU A 102 6.56 6.41 22.81
N GLU A 103 6.79 6.46 21.50
CA GLU A 103 5.77 6.15 20.49
C GLU A 103 5.24 4.70 20.66
N LEU A 104 6.11 3.76 20.99
CA LEU A 104 5.73 2.38 21.26
C LEU A 104 4.80 2.27 22.48
N LYS A 105 5.13 2.93 23.58
CA LYS A 105 4.30 2.97 24.79
C LYS A 105 2.94 3.62 24.52
N LEU A 106 2.93 4.74 23.78
CA LEU A 106 1.71 5.43 23.40
C LEU A 106 0.79 4.53 22.55
N SER A 107 1.33 3.70 21.66
CA SER A 107 0.52 2.73 20.90
C SER A 107 -0.17 1.71 21.83
N PHE A 108 0.53 1.17 22.82
CA PHE A 108 -0.08 0.27 23.81
C PHE A 108 -1.18 0.96 24.62
N GLU A 109 -0.94 2.19 25.05
CA GLU A 109 -1.92 2.99 25.83
C GLU A 109 -3.17 3.27 25.00
N LYS A 110 -3.00 3.73 23.74
CA LYS A 110 -4.12 4.08 22.87
C LYS A 110 -4.94 2.87 22.43
N LEU A 111 -4.28 1.76 22.11
CA LEU A 111 -4.95 0.50 21.81
C LEU A 111 -5.56 -0.16 23.06
N GLY A 112 -5.08 0.18 24.25
CA GLY A 112 -5.57 -0.40 25.50
C GLY A 112 -5.29 -1.89 25.63
N VAL A 113 -4.23 -2.39 24.99
CA VAL A 113 -3.89 -3.82 24.94
C VAL A 113 -2.67 -4.14 25.78
N LYS A 114 -2.61 -5.37 26.30
CA LYS A 114 -1.44 -5.88 27.04
C LYS A 114 -0.39 -6.49 26.12
N LYS A 115 -0.75 -6.80 24.87
CA LYS A 115 0.10 -7.47 23.90
C LYS A 115 -0.27 -7.01 22.49
N ILE A 116 0.74 -6.81 21.66
CA ILE A 116 0.62 -6.59 20.22
C ILE A 116 1.17 -7.83 19.51
N ASP A 117 0.37 -8.43 18.62
CA ASP A 117 0.77 -9.67 17.96
C ASP A 117 1.75 -9.40 16.81
N LEU A 118 1.50 -8.36 16.04
CA LEU A 118 2.33 -7.97 14.90
C LEU A 118 2.73 -6.49 15.02
N LEU A 119 4.01 -6.22 15.25
CA LEU A 119 4.52 -4.86 15.27
C LEU A 119 5.47 -4.62 14.09
N ALA A 120 5.12 -3.66 13.24
CA ALA A 120 5.95 -3.31 12.10
C ALA A 120 6.73 -2.01 12.33
N ILE A 121 7.98 -1.97 11.87
CA ILE A 121 8.68 -0.70 11.63
C ILE A 121 8.00 -0.01 10.46
N HIS A 122 7.45 1.18 10.67
CA HIS A 122 6.58 1.87 9.72
C HIS A 122 7.38 2.67 8.69
N GLY A 123 7.35 2.24 7.44
CA GLY A 123 7.91 3.02 6.34
C GLY A 123 9.43 2.96 6.25
N ILE A 124 10.03 1.77 6.15
CA ILE A 124 11.43 1.63 5.75
C ILE A 124 11.53 2.02 4.26
N ASN A 125 11.62 3.34 3.98
CA ASN A 125 11.55 3.90 2.64
C ASN A 125 12.90 4.37 2.10
N THR A 126 13.91 4.52 2.97
CA THR A 126 15.27 4.94 2.64
C THR A 126 16.29 4.02 3.31
N SER A 127 17.54 4.04 2.81
CA SER A 127 18.63 3.31 3.45
C SER A 127 18.90 3.78 4.89
N GLU A 128 18.63 5.05 5.17
CA GLU A 128 18.72 5.63 6.51
C GLU A 128 17.66 5.05 7.45
N HIS A 129 16.39 4.97 7.00
CA HIS A 129 15.34 4.30 7.77
C HIS A 129 15.70 2.84 8.08
N LEU A 130 16.26 2.11 7.12
CA LEU A 130 16.73 0.75 7.35
C LEU A 130 17.87 0.73 8.37
N HIS A 131 18.83 1.65 8.26
CA HIS A 131 19.94 1.75 9.21
C HIS A 131 19.43 2.00 10.64
N HIS A 132 18.56 3.00 10.85
CA HIS A 132 17.98 3.28 12.18
C HIS A 132 17.18 2.08 12.73
N ALA A 133 16.52 1.32 11.86
CA ALA A 133 15.79 0.14 12.27
C ALA A 133 16.71 -0.97 12.77
N ILE A 134 17.84 -1.26 12.09
CA ILE A 134 18.61 -2.49 12.28
C ILE A 134 20.01 -2.32 12.90
N LYS A 135 20.51 -1.07 13.06
CA LYS A 135 21.79 -0.81 13.73
C LYS A 135 21.79 -1.40 15.15
N GLU A 136 22.95 -1.64 15.71
CA GLU A 136 23.10 -2.06 17.11
C GLU A 136 22.43 -1.03 18.05
N GLY A 137 21.60 -1.51 18.98
CA GLY A 137 20.79 -0.66 19.85
C GLY A 137 19.63 0.06 19.13
N GLY A 138 19.36 -0.25 17.87
CA GLY A 138 18.29 0.37 17.05
C GLY A 138 16.89 -0.14 17.38
N CYS A 139 15.91 0.26 16.55
CA CYS A 139 14.50 -0.02 16.81
C CYS A 139 14.20 -1.52 16.95
N VAL A 140 14.79 -2.38 16.11
CA VAL A 140 14.58 -3.83 16.16
C VAL A 140 15.11 -4.41 17.48
N ASP A 141 16.24 -3.94 17.99
CA ASP A 141 16.78 -4.44 19.26
C ASP A 141 15.89 -4.07 20.44
N VAL A 142 15.27 -2.89 20.42
CA VAL A 142 14.23 -2.51 21.41
C VAL A 142 13.05 -3.46 21.32
N LEU A 143 12.53 -3.71 20.10
CA LEU A 143 11.38 -4.60 19.91
C LEU A 143 11.71 -6.04 20.33
N ARG A 144 12.95 -6.52 20.12
CA ARG A 144 13.39 -7.84 20.59
C ARG A 144 13.39 -7.96 22.12
N LYS A 145 13.66 -6.87 22.86
CA LYS A 145 13.51 -6.85 24.33
C LYS A 145 12.04 -7.01 24.73
N TRP A 146 11.15 -6.22 24.12
CA TRP A 146 9.70 -6.31 24.34
C TRP A 146 9.12 -7.68 23.93
N GLN A 147 9.71 -8.30 22.92
CA GLN A 147 9.33 -9.67 22.51
C GLN A 147 9.73 -10.70 23.58
N LYS A 148 10.92 -10.57 24.18
CA LYS A 148 11.34 -11.44 25.32
C LYS A 148 10.42 -11.29 26.51
N GLU A 149 9.88 -10.10 26.74
CA GLU A 149 8.89 -9.80 27.79
C GLU A 149 7.47 -10.24 27.41
N LYS A 150 7.28 -10.84 26.21
CA LYS A 150 6.00 -11.32 25.67
C LYS A 150 4.96 -10.21 25.42
N LEU A 151 5.39 -8.96 25.35
CA LEU A 151 4.54 -7.81 24.99
C LEU A 151 4.30 -7.71 23.48
N ILE A 152 5.24 -8.20 22.68
CA ILE A 152 5.14 -8.26 21.21
C ILE A 152 5.40 -9.70 20.77
N SER A 153 4.62 -10.22 19.80
CA SER A 153 4.85 -11.57 19.30
C SER A 153 5.82 -11.60 18.13
N HIS A 154 5.61 -10.79 17.10
CA HIS A 154 6.38 -10.80 15.85
C HIS A 154 6.72 -9.39 15.38
N ILE A 155 7.85 -9.26 14.72
CA ILE A 155 8.40 -7.98 14.24
C ILE A 155 8.45 -7.99 12.72
N GLY A 156 7.86 -6.99 12.07
CA GLY A 156 7.89 -6.82 10.64
C GLY A 156 8.27 -5.42 10.22
N PHE A 157 8.06 -5.12 8.95
CA PHE A 157 8.19 -3.76 8.43
C PHE A 157 7.17 -3.47 7.34
N SER A 158 6.85 -2.19 7.17
CA SER A 158 6.11 -1.68 6.01
C SER A 158 7.02 -0.79 5.18
N THR A 159 6.74 -0.69 3.87
CA THR A 159 7.63 0.06 2.98
C THR A 159 6.91 0.66 1.78
N HIS A 160 7.42 1.82 1.35
CA HIS A 160 7.19 2.46 0.06
C HIS A 160 8.51 2.61 -0.72
N GLY A 161 9.58 1.98 -0.22
CA GLY A 161 10.90 2.10 -0.80
C GLY A 161 11.06 1.37 -2.14
N THR A 162 12.22 1.54 -2.75
CA THR A 162 12.58 0.85 -3.99
C THR A 162 12.72 -0.66 -3.77
N LEU A 163 12.53 -1.44 -4.83
CA LEU A 163 12.69 -2.89 -4.77
C LEU A 163 14.05 -3.31 -4.17
N SER A 164 15.14 -2.64 -4.56
CA SER A 164 16.47 -2.95 -4.04
C SER A 164 16.61 -2.72 -2.53
N LEU A 165 15.93 -1.70 -1.99
CA LEU A 165 15.89 -1.45 -0.55
C LEU A 165 15.06 -2.53 0.18
N ILE A 166 13.92 -2.91 -0.42
CA ILE A 166 13.07 -3.98 0.11
C ILE A 166 13.82 -5.30 0.17
N GLU A 167 14.50 -5.66 -0.91
CA GLU A 167 15.36 -6.86 -0.98
C GLU A 167 16.46 -6.82 0.12
N LYS A 168 17.13 -5.66 0.29
CA LYS A 168 18.11 -5.49 1.38
C LYS A 168 17.48 -5.71 2.76
N ALA A 169 16.32 -5.13 3.02
CA ALA A 169 15.62 -5.28 4.31
C ALA A 169 15.25 -6.74 4.59
N ILE A 170 14.73 -7.47 3.59
CA ILE A 170 14.41 -8.90 3.68
C ILE A 170 15.67 -9.71 4.00
N CYS A 171 16.77 -9.46 3.26
CA CYS A 171 18.06 -10.17 3.41
C CYS A 171 18.72 -9.97 4.78
N THR A 172 18.35 -8.94 5.56
CA THR A 172 18.83 -8.80 6.95
C THR A 172 18.40 -9.94 7.84
N ASN A 173 17.35 -10.66 7.46
CA ASN A 173 16.70 -11.73 8.24
C ASN A 173 16.25 -11.31 9.66
N LYS A 174 16.05 -10.00 9.87
CA LYS A 174 15.64 -9.44 11.17
C LYS A 174 14.13 -9.33 11.35
N PHE A 175 13.34 -9.57 10.28
CA PHE A 175 11.90 -9.39 10.24
C PHE A 175 11.16 -10.71 10.01
N ASP A 176 9.95 -10.81 10.55
CA ASP A 176 9.10 -12.00 10.46
C ASP A 176 8.01 -11.84 9.38
N PHE A 177 7.66 -10.59 9.02
CA PHE A 177 6.65 -10.27 8.01
C PHE A 177 6.93 -8.92 7.34
N ILE A 178 6.30 -8.70 6.18
CA ILE A 178 6.38 -7.47 5.40
C ILE A 178 5.00 -6.99 4.97
N ASN A 179 4.74 -5.68 5.11
CA ASN A 179 3.60 -4.98 4.54
C ASN A 179 4.04 -4.31 3.24
N LEU A 180 3.47 -4.74 2.11
CA LEU A 180 3.97 -4.47 0.78
C LEU A 180 2.88 -3.94 -0.16
N HIS A 181 3.26 -3.17 -1.18
CA HIS A 181 2.39 -2.77 -2.28
C HIS A 181 2.59 -3.71 -3.46
N TRP A 182 1.51 -4.38 -3.87
CA TRP A 182 1.49 -5.23 -5.07
C TRP A 182 0.04 -5.43 -5.52
N TYR A 183 -0.27 -4.99 -6.75
CA TYR A 183 -1.63 -4.96 -7.31
C TYR A 183 -1.57 -5.20 -8.80
N PHE A 184 -2.70 -5.42 -9.45
CA PHE A 184 -2.78 -5.55 -10.91
C PHE A 184 -2.06 -4.42 -11.64
N ILE A 185 -2.33 -3.16 -11.29
CA ILE A 185 -1.74 -1.99 -11.96
C ILE A 185 -0.27 -1.71 -11.57
N ASN A 186 0.22 -2.31 -10.49
CA ASN A 186 1.60 -2.11 -10.01
C ASN A 186 2.18 -3.41 -9.44
N GLN A 187 3.00 -4.08 -10.22
CA GLN A 187 3.61 -5.37 -9.91
C GLN A 187 5.12 -5.28 -9.65
N ASN A 188 5.66 -4.08 -9.44
CA ASN A 188 7.10 -3.83 -9.29
C ASN A 188 7.74 -4.63 -8.15
N ASN A 189 6.96 -5.05 -7.15
CA ASN A 189 7.45 -5.79 -5.99
C ASN A 189 7.28 -7.32 -6.12
N SER A 190 7.05 -7.88 -7.32
CA SER A 190 6.93 -9.33 -7.52
C SER A 190 8.15 -10.08 -6.99
N ARG A 191 9.37 -9.60 -7.29
CA ARG A 191 10.61 -10.19 -6.78
C ARG A 191 10.75 -10.11 -5.26
N ALA A 192 10.21 -9.07 -4.63
CA ALA A 192 10.19 -8.97 -3.17
C ALA A 192 9.30 -10.05 -2.54
N ILE A 193 8.17 -10.40 -3.17
CA ILE A 193 7.31 -11.52 -2.73
C ILE A 193 8.04 -12.84 -2.86
N GLU A 194 8.71 -13.10 -3.99
CA GLU A 194 9.51 -14.31 -4.20
C GLU A 194 10.65 -14.44 -3.18
N LEU A 195 11.31 -13.31 -2.86
CA LEU A 195 12.35 -13.28 -1.87
C LEU A 195 11.80 -13.48 -0.45
N ALA A 196 10.67 -12.86 -0.11
CA ALA A 196 9.97 -13.06 1.16
C ALA A 196 9.61 -14.53 1.38
N LYS A 197 9.14 -15.24 0.33
CA LYS A 197 8.92 -16.68 0.37
C LYS A 197 10.18 -17.46 0.75
N LYS A 198 11.34 -17.14 0.13
CA LYS A 198 12.62 -17.81 0.43
C LYS A 198 13.06 -17.63 1.88
N TYR A 199 12.71 -16.49 2.48
CA TYR A 199 13.00 -16.18 3.88
C TYR A 199 11.85 -16.55 4.83
N ASP A 200 10.80 -17.20 4.33
CA ASP A 200 9.59 -17.57 5.08
C ASP A 200 8.94 -16.39 5.82
N LEU A 201 8.91 -15.19 5.21
CA LEU A 201 8.25 -14.03 5.76
C LEU A 201 6.75 -14.05 5.46
N GLY A 202 5.94 -13.58 6.41
CA GLY A 202 4.55 -13.27 6.14
C GLY A 202 4.42 -12.09 5.17
N VAL A 203 3.67 -12.25 4.07
CA VAL A 203 3.43 -11.18 3.08
C VAL A 203 2.02 -10.64 3.25
N PHE A 204 1.91 -9.36 3.52
CA PHE A 204 0.68 -8.62 3.72
C PHE A 204 0.59 -7.47 2.70
N ILE A 205 -0.34 -7.56 1.75
CA ILE A 205 -0.57 -6.50 0.77
C ILE A 205 -1.44 -5.41 1.38
N ILE A 206 -0.96 -4.17 1.37
CA ILE A 206 -1.64 -3.02 1.95
C ILE A 206 -2.23 -2.09 0.89
N SER A 207 -3.36 -1.46 1.21
CA SER A 207 -4.07 -0.50 0.35
C SER A 207 -4.45 -1.01 -1.06
N PRO A 208 -4.91 -2.26 -1.24
CA PRO A 208 -5.19 -2.80 -2.57
C PRO A 208 -6.29 -2.03 -3.31
N THR A 209 -7.24 -1.46 -2.60
CA THR A 209 -8.37 -0.73 -3.20
C THR A 209 -8.00 0.69 -3.59
N ASP A 210 -7.33 1.45 -2.70
CA ASP A 210 -6.96 2.84 -2.96
C ASP A 210 -5.77 2.94 -3.92
N LYS A 211 -4.63 2.37 -3.52
CA LYS A 211 -3.40 2.39 -4.34
C LYS A 211 -3.44 1.42 -5.51
N GLY A 212 -4.37 0.49 -5.50
CA GLY A 212 -4.69 -0.40 -6.61
C GLY A 212 -5.50 0.26 -7.73
N GLY A 213 -5.81 1.59 -7.62
CA GLY A 213 -6.45 2.32 -8.70
C GLY A 213 -7.69 3.14 -8.32
N HIS A 214 -7.86 3.55 -7.06
CA HIS A 214 -9.08 4.21 -6.55
C HIS A 214 -10.34 3.38 -6.83
N LEU A 215 -10.28 2.07 -6.58
CA LEU A 215 -11.26 1.09 -7.07
C LEU A 215 -12.68 1.21 -6.47
N TYR A 216 -12.90 2.06 -5.45
CA TYR A 216 -14.25 2.44 -5.01
C TYR A 216 -14.93 3.44 -5.95
N SER A 217 -14.14 4.13 -6.80
CA SER A 217 -14.63 5.07 -7.81
C SER A 217 -13.88 4.86 -9.12
N PRO A 218 -13.97 3.65 -9.71
CA PRO A 218 -13.24 3.32 -10.92
C PRO A 218 -13.82 4.05 -12.13
N SER A 219 -13.01 4.24 -13.19
CA SER A 219 -13.51 4.77 -14.46
C SER A 219 -14.53 3.81 -15.08
N GLU A 220 -15.44 4.36 -15.89
CA GLU A 220 -16.42 3.57 -16.64
C GLU A 220 -15.76 2.52 -17.55
N LYS A 221 -14.61 2.86 -18.14
CA LYS A 221 -13.83 1.95 -18.97
C LYS A 221 -13.26 0.80 -18.16
N PHE A 222 -12.67 1.09 -16.99
CA PHE A 222 -12.15 0.06 -16.10
C PHE A 222 -13.27 -0.88 -15.62
N LEU A 223 -14.43 -0.32 -15.24
CA LEU A 223 -15.63 -1.11 -14.90
C LEU A 223 -16.05 -2.05 -16.03
N LYS A 224 -16.11 -1.56 -17.28
CA LYS A 224 -16.50 -2.36 -18.45
C LYS A 224 -15.52 -3.51 -18.72
N ILE A 225 -14.21 -3.25 -18.58
CA ILE A 225 -13.18 -4.26 -18.79
C ILE A 225 -13.30 -5.39 -17.74
N CYS A 226 -13.54 -5.04 -16.49
CA CYS A 226 -13.65 -6.01 -15.39
C CYS A 226 -14.92 -6.88 -15.44
N ARG A 227 -15.96 -6.51 -16.19
CA ARG A 227 -17.20 -7.31 -16.26
C ARG A 227 -16.92 -8.79 -16.54
N PRO A 228 -17.62 -9.71 -15.82
CA PRO A 228 -18.85 -9.50 -15.04
C PRO A 228 -18.65 -9.11 -13.57
N ILE A 229 -17.42 -8.99 -13.06
CA ILE A 229 -17.14 -8.66 -11.66
C ILE A 229 -16.72 -7.20 -11.48
N HIS A 230 -16.81 -6.71 -10.24
CA HIS A 230 -16.36 -5.35 -9.90
C HIS A 230 -14.82 -5.26 -9.87
N PRO A 231 -14.20 -4.09 -10.19
CA PRO A 231 -12.75 -3.89 -10.11
C PRO A 231 -12.10 -4.24 -8.77
N ILE A 232 -12.78 -4.00 -7.64
CA ILE A 232 -12.30 -4.43 -6.32
C ILE A 232 -12.19 -5.94 -6.25
N VAL A 233 -13.24 -6.65 -6.69
CA VAL A 233 -13.29 -8.13 -6.73
C VAL A 233 -12.15 -8.67 -7.60
N PHE A 234 -11.97 -8.10 -8.79
CA PHE A 234 -10.90 -8.48 -9.69
C PHE A 234 -9.51 -8.29 -9.05
N ASN A 235 -9.25 -7.12 -8.45
CA ASN A 235 -7.94 -6.84 -7.85
C ASN A 235 -7.66 -7.70 -6.60
N ASP A 236 -8.68 -7.97 -5.79
CA ASP A 236 -8.54 -8.88 -4.66
C ASP A 236 -8.23 -10.31 -5.12
N LEU A 237 -8.94 -10.80 -6.15
CA LEU A 237 -8.65 -12.09 -6.78
C LEU A 237 -7.24 -12.12 -7.37
N PHE A 238 -6.82 -11.03 -8.06
CA PHE A 238 -5.48 -10.90 -8.60
C PHE A 238 -4.41 -11.02 -7.52
N CYS A 239 -4.60 -10.35 -6.38
CA CYS A 239 -3.66 -10.45 -5.26
C CYS A 239 -3.69 -11.84 -4.61
N LEU A 240 -4.89 -12.39 -4.36
CA LEU A 240 -5.07 -13.62 -3.59
C LEU A 240 -4.80 -14.90 -4.38
N GLN A 241 -4.79 -14.87 -5.73
CA GLN A 241 -4.37 -16.03 -6.52
C GLN A 241 -2.91 -16.40 -6.27
N ASN A 242 -2.06 -15.42 -5.94
CA ASN A 242 -0.69 -15.67 -5.52
C ASN A 242 -0.70 -16.25 -4.09
N LYS A 243 -0.28 -17.52 -3.96
CA LYS A 243 -0.27 -18.22 -2.67
C LYS A 243 0.78 -17.68 -1.69
N ASP A 244 1.78 -16.95 -2.19
CA ASP A 244 2.82 -16.31 -1.38
C ASP A 244 2.36 -14.94 -0.84
N VAL A 245 1.19 -14.43 -1.27
CA VAL A 245 0.45 -13.34 -0.62
C VAL A 245 -0.47 -13.97 0.42
N HIS A 246 -0.21 -13.72 1.69
CA HIS A 246 -0.93 -14.40 2.77
C HIS A 246 -2.24 -13.70 3.14
N THR A 247 -2.27 -12.37 3.08
CA THR A 247 -3.45 -11.56 3.39
C THR A 247 -3.39 -10.20 2.68
N ILE A 248 -4.54 -9.60 2.47
CA ILE A 248 -4.67 -8.24 1.94
C ILE A 248 -5.41 -7.34 2.94
N SER A 249 -4.96 -6.09 3.10
CA SER A 249 -5.60 -5.09 3.97
C SER A 249 -6.76 -4.42 3.26
N VAL A 250 -7.98 -4.69 3.69
CA VAL A 250 -9.18 -4.07 3.14
C VAL A 250 -9.59 -2.86 3.99
N GLY A 251 -9.74 -1.71 3.33
CA GLY A 251 -10.17 -0.47 3.97
C GLY A 251 -11.67 -0.33 3.90
N ILE A 252 -12.36 -0.54 5.01
CA ILE A 252 -13.83 -0.47 5.13
C ILE A 252 -14.23 0.88 5.71
N SER A 253 -15.08 1.63 5.02
CA SER A 253 -15.64 2.89 5.49
C SER A 253 -17.15 2.86 5.72
N LYS A 254 -17.85 1.91 5.12
CA LYS A 254 -19.27 1.63 5.29
C LYS A 254 -19.53 0.13 5.18
N GLU A 255 -20.64 -0.33 5.70
CA GLU A 255 -21.00 -1.76 5.76
C GLU A 255 -20.98 -2.45 4.40
N THR A 256 -21.50 -1.78 3.37
CA THR A 256 -21.55 -2.33 2.00
C THR A 256 -20.18 -2.48 1.35
N ASP A 257 -19.11 -1.94 1.93
CA ASP A 257 -17.77 -2.14 1.41
C ASP A 257 -17.31 -3.60 1.59
N PHE A 258 -17.84 -4.33 2.57
CA PHE A 258 -17.57 -5.75 2.77
C PHE A 258 -18.02 -6.60 1.59
N ASP A 259 -19.11 -6.23 0.91
CA ASP A 259 -19.75 -7.06 -0.11
C ASP A 259 -18.78 -7.43 -1.24
N PHE A 260 -17.98 -6.47 -1.72
CA PHE A 260 -16.99 -6.71 -2.77
C PHE A 260 -15.89 -7.69 -2.33
N HIS A 261 -15.39 -7.53 -1.11
CA HIS A 261 -14.30 -8.37 -0.61
C HIS A 261 -14.80 -9.79 -0.31
N LEU A 262 -16.02 -9.94 0.21
CA LEU A 262 -16.65 -11.25 0.42
C LEU A 262 -17.01 -11.92 -0.90
N GLU A 263 -17.44 -11.17 -1.93
CA GLU A 263 -17.61 -11.69 -3.29
C GLU A 263 -16.28 -12.23 -3.82
N ALA A 264 -15.16 -11.51 -3.68
CA ALA A 264 -13.85 -12.00 -4.08
C ALA A 264 -13.49 -13.32 -3.38
N VAL A 265 -13.77 -13.46 -2.08
CA VAL A 265 -13.57 -14.72 -1.36
C VAL A 265 -14.42 -15.84 -1.94
N SER A 266 -15.67 -15.56 -2.27
CA SER A 266 -16.60 -16.56 -2.84
C SER A 266 -16.16 -17.05 -4.22
N LEU A 267 -15.51 -16.17 -5.00
CA LEU A 267 -15.03 -16.46 -6.35
C LEU A 267 -13.60 -17.01 -6.40
N LEU A 268 -12.86 -16.95 -5.28
CA LEU A 268 -11.46 -17.39 -5.24
C LEU A 268 -11.24 -18.84 -5.69
N PRO A 269 -12.13 -19.83 -5.40
CA PRO A 269 -12.02 -21.17 -5.94
C PRO A 269 -12.13 -21.25 -7.48
N LYS A 270 -12.67 -20.21 -8.10
CA LYS A 270 -12.86 -20.07 -9.55
C LYS A 270 -11.99 -18.97 -10.15
N VAL A 271 -10.91 -18.59 -9.49
CA VAL A 271 -10.03 -17.47 -9.91
C VAL A 271 -9.53 -17.61 -11.35
N ASP A 272 -9.24 -18.84 -11.78
CA ASP A 272 -8.76 -19.15 -13.13
C ASP A 272 -9.83 -18.92 -14.22
N GLU A 273 -11.12 -18.84 -13.87
CA GLU A 273 -12.19 -18.51 -14.81
C GLU A 273 -12.31 -17.00 -15.05
N TYR A 274 -11.93 -16.16 -14.06
CA TYR A 274 -12.13 -14.71 -14.10
C TYR A 274 -10.85 -13.95 -14.43
N VAL A 275 -9.79 -14.17 -13.65
CA VAL A 275 -8.60 -13.32 -13.71
C VAL A 275 -7.90 -13.37 -15.08
N PRO A 276 -7.61 -14.53 -15.70
CA PRO A 276 -6.94 -14.56 -17.00
C PRO A 276 -7.75 -13.85 -18.09
N ARG A 277 -9.06 -14.06 -18.14
CA ARG A 277 -9.95 -13.43 -19.14
C ARG A 277 -9.98 -11.91 -19.01
N ILE A 278 -9.97 -11.40 -17.77
CA ILE A 278 -9.97 -9.95 -17.52
C ILE A 278 -8.59 -9.36 -17.87
N LEU A 279 -7.50 -10.05 -17.52
CA LEU A 279 -6.15 -9.66 -17.90
C LEU A 279 -5.99 -9.56 -19.43
N ASP A 280 -6.54 -10.51 -20.19
CA ASP A 280 -6.52 -10.47 -21.65
C ASP A 280 -7.28 -9.27 -22.20
N LYS A 281 -8.43 -8.90 -21.62
CA LYS A 281 -9.17 -7.69 -22.01
C LYS A 281 -8.35 -6.42 -21.73
N PHE A 282 -7.71 -6.32 -20.55
CA PHE A 282 -6.85 -5.19 -20.21
C PHE A 282 -5.67 -5.06 -21.18
N LYS A 283 -5.01 -6.18 -21.49
CA LYS A 283 -3.93 -6.25 -22.46
C LYS A 283 -4.40 -5.80 -23.85
N HIS A 284 -5.52 -6.33 -24.30
CA HIS A 284 -6.08 -5.99 -25.63
C HIS A 284 -6.40 -4.50 -25.72
N GLU A 285 -7.06 -3.93 -24.72
CA GLU A 285 -7.39 -2.50 -24.70
C GLU A 285 -6.13 -1.63 -24.59
N SER A 286 -5.12 -2.05 -23.83
CA SER A 286 -3.84 -1.36 -23.78
C SER A 286 -3.12 -1.34 -25.13
N ILE A 287 -3.05 -2.47 -25.83
CA ILE A 287 -2.46 -2.55 -27.18
C ILE A 287 -3.23 -1.67 -28.18
N LYS A 288 -4.55 -1.68 -28.13
CA LYS A 288 -5.42 -0.86 -28.98
C LYS A 288 -5.17 0.64 -28.78
N CYS A 289 -5.04 1.10 -27.54
CA CYS A 289 -4.87 2.53 -27.21
C CYS A 289 -3.43 3.02 -27.34
N LEU A 290 -2.46 2.20 -26.97
CA LEU A 290 -1.05 2.59 -26.90
C LEU A 290 -0.24 2.16 -28.13
N GLY A 291 -0.72 1.18 -28.89
CA GLY A 291 0.02 0.47 -29.92
C GLY A 291 0.89 -0.65 -29.34
N LEU A 292 1.09 -1.71 -30.13
CA LEU A 292 1.77 -2.94 -29.70
C LEU A 292 3.22 -2.68 -29.25
N GLU A 293 3.97 -1.91 -30.02
CA GLU A 293 5.37 -1.60 -29.72
C GLU A 293 5.50 -0.87 -28.37
N TRP A 294 4.74 0.23 -28.19
CA TRP A 294 4.76 0.97 -26.94
C TRP A 294 4.26 0.14 -25.75
N HIS A 295 3.20 -0.63 -25.92
CA HIS A 295 2.70 -1.52 -24.88
C HIS A 295 3.80 -2.46 -24.33
N ASN A 296 4.62 -3.01 -25.23
CA ASN A 296 5.65 -3.98 -24.87
C ASN A 296 6.94 -3.35 -24.33
N CYS A 297 7.32 -2.14 -24.78
CA CYS A 297 8.68 -1.60 -24.60
C CYS A 297 8.74 -0.23 -23.91
N TRP A 298 7.61 0.38 -23.50
CA TRP A 298 7.59 1.74 -22.96
C TRP A 298 8.52 1.97 -21.76
N TYR A 299 8.83 0.94 -20.99
CA TYR A 299 9.65 0.99 -19.78
C TYR A 299 11.14 0.76 -20.04
N GLU A 300 11.49 0.27 -21.22
CA GLU A 300 12.88 -0.08 -21.54
C GLU A 300 13.74 1.17 -21.68
N ASN A 301 14.93 1.13 -21.08
CA ASN A 301 15.92 2.22 -21.11
C ASN A 301 15.40 3.58 -20.60
N LEU A 302 14.33 3.63 -19.84
CA LEU A 302 13.98 4.84 -19.08
C LEU A 302 15.03 5.08 -17.99
N PRO A 303 15.54 6.30 -17.84
CA PRO A 303 16.51 6.64 -16.79
C PRO A 303 15.88 6.53 -15.41
N LYS A 304 16.69 6.23 -14.39
CA LYS A 304 16.26 6.36 -13.00
C LYS A 304 16.01 7.81 -12.67
N TRP A 305 15.10 8.09 -11.73
CA TRP A 305 14.74 9.46 -11.39
C TRP A 305 15.92 10.29 -10.87
N GLU A 306 16.89 9.66 -10.17
CA GLU A 306 18.11 10.29 -9.70
C GLU A 306 19.05 10.75 -10.84
N GLU A 307 18.92 10.12 -12.00
CA GLU A 307 19.75 10.38 -13.19
C GLU A 307 19.09 11.37 -14.16
N THR A 308 17.83 11.80 -13.86
CA THR A 308 17.10 12.72 -14.72
C THR A 308 17.29 14.17 -14.31
N PRO A 309 17.34 15.10 -15.25
CA PRO A 309 17.30 16.52 -14.96
C PRO A 309 16.11 16.88 -14.07
N GLY A 310 16.37 17.66 -13.01
CA GLY A 310 15.34 18.02 -12.02
C GLY A 310 14.80 16.87 -11.19
N ASN A 311 15.46 15.72 -11.19
CA ASN A 311 15.01 14.50 -10.49
C ASN A 311 13.59 14.09 -10.85
N ILE A 312 13.17 14.31 -12.09
CA ILE A 312 11.82 13.97 -12.59
C ILE A 312 11.69 12.45 -12.67
N ASN A 313 10.67 11.89 -12.03
CA ASN A 313 10.42 10.45 -12.09
C ASN A 313 9.69 10.04 -13.38
N ILE A 314 10.46 10.01 -14.48
CA ILE A 314 9.93 9.68 -15.81
C ILE A 314 9.22 8.30 -15.84
N PRO A 315 9.80 7.21 -15.29
CA PRO A 315 9.13 5.91 -15.30
C PRO A 315 7.72 5.93 -14.68
N VAL A 316 7.57 6.59 -13.53
CA VAL A 316 6.26 6.71 -12.85
C VAL A 316 5.31 7.57 -13.66
N LEU A 317 5.76 8.68 -14.21
CA LEU A 317 4.92 9.58 -15.00
C LEU A 317 4.41 8.90 -16.29
N ILE A 318 5.27 8.15 -16.99
CA ILE A 318 4.87 7.39 -18.17
C ILE A 318 3.90 6.27 -17.81
N TRP A 319 4.13 5.56 -16.69
CA TRP A 319 3.18 4.60 -16.18
C TRP A 319 1.80 5.24 -15.92
N LEU A 320 1.73 6.39 -15.23
CA LEU A 320 0.48 7.12 -14.99
C LEU A 320 -0.20 7.54 -16.30
N SER A 321 0.58 8.08 -17.26
CA SER A 321 0.04 8.42 -18.58
C SER A 321 -0.56 7.22 -19.29
N ASN A 322 0.11 6.07 -19.23
CA ASN A 322 -0.40 4.85 -19.86
C ASN A 322 -1.69 4.34 -19.20
N LEU A 323 -1.84 4.47 -17.87
CA LEU A 323 -3.08 4.13 -17.18
C LEU A 323 -4.25 5.02 -17.64
N VAL A 324 -3.98 6.30 -17.86
CA VAL A 324 -4.98 7.25 -18.40
C VAL A 324 -5.35 6.85 -19.83
N ASP A 325 -4.36 6.75 -20.71
CA ASP A 325 -4.60 6.53 -22.13
C ASP A 325 -5.27 5.17 -22.41
N ALA A 326 -4.88 4.13 -21.65
CA ALA A 326 -5.41 2.78 -21.86
C ALA A 326 -6.74 2.55 -21.14
N TRP A 327 -6.91 3.05 -19.91
CA TRP A 327 -8.00 2.64 -19.03
C TRP A 327 -8.77 3.79 -18.37
N ASP A 328 -8.58 5.03 -18.83
CA ASP A 328 -9.24 6.27 -18.38
C ASP A 328 -9.09 6.51 -16.87
N MET A 329 -7.94 6.14 -16.28
CA MET A 329 -7.69 6.26 -14.82
C MET A 329 -7.25 7.68 -14.41
N GLU A 330 -7.97 8.70 -14.87
CA GLU A 330 -7.64 10.14 -14.70
C GLU A 330 -7.49 10.56 -13.23
N ASP A 331 -8.46 10.24 -12.37
CA ASP A 331 -8.45 10.67 -10.97
C ASP A 331 -7.32 10.01 -10.18
N PHE A 332 -7.03 8.75 -10.46
CA PHE A 332 -5.89 8.06 -9.88
C PHE A 332 -4.58 8.70 -10.33
N ALA A 333 -4.39 8.91 -11.64
CA ALA A 333 -3.17 9.49 -12.19
C ALA A 333 -2.95 10.92 -11.69
N ARG A 334 -3.99 11.77 -11.67
CA ARG A 334 -3.93 13.14 -11.12
C ARG A 334 -3.46 13.14 -9.67
N SER A 335 -4.07 12.33 -8.83
CA SER A 335 -3.74 12.26 -7.41
C SER A 335 -2.29 11.83 -7.18
N ARG A 336 -1.79 10.85 -7.95
CA ARG A 336 -0.40 10.37 -7.82
C ARG A 336 0.61 11.36 -8.41
N TYR A 337 0.27 12.03 -9.52
CA TYR A 337 1.08 13.10 -10.09
C TYR A 337 1.28 14.25 -9.10
N GLN A 338 0.21 14.71 -8.45
CA GLN A 338 0.25 15.82 -7.48
C GLN A 338 1.02 15.50 -6.19
N LEU A 339 1.17 14.21 -5.88
CA LEU A 339 1.96 13.76 -4.73
C LEU A 339 3.47 13.66 -5.03
N LEU A 340 3.88 13.53 -6.27
CA LEU A 340 5.30 13.45 -6.63
C LEU A 340 6.02 14.77 -6.25
N GLY A 341 7.19 14.64 -5.63
CA GLY A 341 7.97 15.77 -5.13
C GLY A 341 7.80 16.07 -3.65
N ASN A 342 6.82 15.48 -2.97
CA ASN A 342 6.51 15.75 -1.56
C ASN A 342 7.22 14.81 -0.56
N GLY A 343 8.30 14.14 -0.96
CA GLY A 343 9.28 13.47 -0.09
C GLY A 343 8.83 12.30 0.78
N SER A 344 7.54 12.18 1.11
CA SER A 344 7.03 11.17 2.04
C SER A 344 6.22 10.07 1.36
N HIS A 345 6.38 9.89 0.06
CA HIS A 345 5.41 9.15 -0.73
C HIS A 345 5.93 7.87 -1.35
N TRP A 346 4.93 7.13 -1.81
CA TRP A 346 5.00 5.86 -2.50
C TRP A 346 5.95 5.84 -3.70
N PHE A 347 6.12 6.99 -4.37
CA PHE A 347 7.11 7.14 -5.42
C PHE A 347 8.05 8.32 -5.12
N PRO A 348 9.37 8.12 -5.19
CA PRO A 348 10.34 9.19 -5.04
C PRO A 348 10.43 10.08 -6.29
N GLY A 349 11.19 11.16 -6.21
CA GLY A 349 11.44 12.07 -7.32
C GLY A 349 10.29 13.06 -7.57
N ASN A 350 10.46 13.91 -8.56
CA ASN A 350 9.58 15.01 -8.86
C ASN A 350 8.63 14.72 -10.02
N ASN A 351 7.52 15.47 -10.09
CA ASN A 351 6.61 15.48 -11.23
C ASN A 351 7.13 16.34 -12.39
N ALA A 352 6.36 16.43 -13.47
CA ALA A 352 6.75 17.19 -14.67
C ALA A 352 6.59 18.72 -14.54
N ASN A 353 6.18 19.27 -13.40
CA ASN A 353 6.04 20.73 -13.20
C ASN A 353 7.36 21.47 -13.41
N TYR A 354 8.50 20.82 -13.17
CA TYR A 354 9.84 21.38 -13.31
C TYR A 354 10.28 21.59 -14.77
N ILE A 355 9.58 21.00 -15.75
CA ILE A 355 9.85 21.19 -17.17
C ILE A 355 9.58 22.65 -17.55
N ASP A 356 10.49 23.29 -18.30
CA ASP A 356 10.48 24.70 -18.71
C ASP A 356 10.66 25.73 -17.58
N ILE A 357 10.73 25.29 -16.32
CA ILE A 357 11.05 26.16 -15.18
C ILE A 357 12.54 25.97 -14.80
N ASN A 358 12.90 24.74 -14.44
CA ASN A 358 14.24 24.37 -13.97
C ASN A 358 14.96 23.40 -14.91
N VAL A 359 14.22 22.79 -15.85
CA VAL A 359 14.72 21.73 -16.74
C VAL A 359 14.35 22.05 -18.17
N LYS A 360 15.35 22.09 -19.05
CA LYS A 360 15.14 22.29 -20.50
C LYS A 360 14.82 20.97 -21.19
N GLU A 361 13.92 20.99 -22.15
CA GLU A 361 13.51 19.81 -22.92
C GLU A 361 14.69 19.05 -23.54
N LYS A 362 15.68 19.78 -24.08
CA LYS A 362 16.88 19.16 -24.66
C LYS A 362 17.70 18.33 -23.66
N GLU A 363 17.66 18.69 -22.39
CA GLU A 363 18.36 17.96 -21.32
C GLU A 363 17.62 16.65 -21.03
N LEU A 364 16.27 16.70 -21.03
CA LEU A 364 15.43 15.48 -20.90
C LEU A 364 15.61 14.56 -22.10
N LEU A 365 15.60 15.10 -23.34
CA LEU A 365 15.85 14.32 -24.55
C LEU A 365 17.22 13.64 -24.50
N TYR A 366 18.25 14.32 -23.99
CA TYR A 366 19.56 13.73 -23.81
C TYR A 366 19.55 12.57 -22.80
N SER A 367 18.82 12.71 -21.70
CA SER A 367 18.67 11.62 -20.71
C SER A 367 17.91 10.41 -21.28
N LEU A 368 17.07 10.62 -22.29
CA LEU A 368 16.26 9.61 -22.96
C LEU A 368 16.90 9.04 -24.26
N LYS A 369 18.15 9.37 -24.56
CA LYS A 369 18.84 9.03 -25.82
C LYS A 369 18.85 7.53 -26.16
N ASN A 370 18.72 6.66 -25.16
CA ASN A 370 18.69 5.21 -25.35
C ASN A 370 17.26 4.64 -25.36
N HIS A 371 16.24 5.48 -25.14
CA HIS A 371 14.84 5.05 -25.19
C HIS A 371 14.35 4.95 -26.64
N ILE A 372 13.47 3.98 -26.91
CA ILE A 372 12.95 3.71 -28.26
C ILE A 372 12.20 4.90 -28.90
N ASN A 373 11.54 5.72 -28.06
CA ASN A 373 10.75 6.86 -28.55
C ASN A 373 10.83 8.05 -27.56
N PRO A 374 11.95 8.81 -27.54
CA PRO A 374 12.13 9.94 -26.63
C PRO A 374 11.07 11.04 -26.76
N GLU A 375 10.69 11.37 -28.02
CA GLU A 375 9.71 12.43 -28.28
C GLU A 375 8.34 12.09 -27.70
N ARG A 376 7.92 10.83 -27.80
CA ARG A 376 6.66 10.37 -27.21
C ARG A 376 6.70 10.46 -25.68
N VAL A 377 7.83 10.16 -25.07
CA VAL A 377 8.02 10.36 -23.61
C VAL A 377 7.83 11.81 -23.26
N ILE A 378 8.53 12.75 -23.94
CA ILE A 378 8.40 14.19 -23.69
C ILE A 378 6.95 14.65 -23.89
N HIS A 379 6.30 14.24 -24.97
CA HIS A 379 4.90 14.60 -25.22
C HIS A 379 3.98 14.14 -24.09
N LYS A 380 4.13 12.91 -23.59
CA LYS A 380 3.37 12.41 -22.43
C LYS A 380 3.64 13.21 -21.16
N LEU A 381 4.90 13.57 -20.88
CA LEU A 381 5.25 14.39 -19.73
C LEU A 381 4.59 15.77 -19.78
N ARG A 382 4.60 16.41 -20.96
CA ARG A 382 3.92 17.71 -21.17
C ARG A 382 2.41 17.57 -21.00
N THR A 383 1.80 16.56 -21.58
CA THR A 383 0.37 16.31 -21.43
C THR A 383 -0.03 16.16 -19.94
N LEU A 384 0.76 15.43 -19.15
CA LEU A 384 0.50 15.30 -17.70
C LEU A 384 0.68 16.62 -16.97
N LYS A 385 1.72 17.41 -17.33
CA LYS A 385 1.96 18.75 -16.76
C LYS A 385 0.78 19.68 -17.05
N ASP A 386 0.31 19.71 -18.31
CA ASP A 386 -0.80 20.58 -18.73
C ASP A 386 -2.11 20.20 -18.03
N LYS A 387 -2.37 18.89 -17.87
CA LYS A 387 -3.59 18.38 -17.22
C LYS A 387 -3.57 18.51 -15.70
N TYR A 388 -2.45 18.26 -15.03
CA TYR A 388 -2.38 18.05 -13.58
C TYR A 388 -1.42 18.97 -12.85
N GLY A 389 -0.63 19.78 -13.59
CA GLY A 389 0.34 20.69 -13.02
C GLY A 389 -0.26 21.82 -12.18
N GLY A 390 0.59 22.51 -11.45
CA GLY A 390 0.22 23.70 -10.65
C GLY A 390 -0.41 23.44 -9.30
N LYS A 391 -0.81 22.20 -8.97
CA LYS A 391 -1.25 21.80 -7.62
C LYS A 391 -0.31 20.74 -7.07
N GLU A 392 0.26 21.01 -5.90
CA GLU A 392 0.94 20.02 -5.10
C GLU A 392 0.11 19.73 -3.86
N ILE A 393 -0.04 18.45 -3.52
CA ILE A 393 -0.74 18.00 -2.32
C ILE A 393 0.19 17.10 -1.50
N SER A 394 0.15 17.27 -0.19
CA SER A 394 0.96 16.48 0.73
C SER A 394 0.27 15.18 1.18
N ARG A 395 -1.05 15.11 1.05
CA ARG A 395 -1.86 13.93 1.44
C ARG A 395 -3.09 13.80 0.55
N LEU A 396 -3.50 12.56 0.25
CA LEU A 396 -4.71 12.27 -0.54
C LEU A 396 -5.98 12.23 0.30
N THR A 397 -5.88 11.92 1.57
CA THR A 397 -7.05 11.76 2.44
C THR A 397 -7.39 13.09 3.07
N VAL A 398 -8.42 13.74 2.54
CA VAL A 398 -9.16 14.76 3.27
C VAL A 398 -10.17 14.00 4.12
N ILE A 399 -10.12 14.18 5.41
CA ILE A 399 -11.02 13.53 6.38
C ILE A 399 -12.32 14.32 6.45
#